data_69a69f0dfa5803919a28dc5e5798fc75
#
_entry.id   69a69f0dfa5803919a28dc5e5798fc75
#
_cell.length_a   1.000
_cell.length_b   1.000
_cell.length_c   1.000
_cell.angle_alpha   90.00
_cell.angle_beta   90.00
_cell.angle_gamma   90.00
#
_symmetry.space_group_name_H-M   'P 1'
#
loop_
_entity.id
_entity.type
_entity.pdbx_description
1 polymer ?
#
loop_
_entity_poly.entity_id
_entity_poly.type
_entity_poly.pdbx_seq_one_letter_code
_entity_poly.pdbx_strand_id
1 'polypeptide(L)'
;WEDMDESGYPYRYTDWYLPLIDAGKSMPDAIGEDAPEGVVPTEGAPLTPTDAMASGGDGIVTEEQVQKGYVWMNEVNNNIFDATYDDIVAYFGVEGQFVKEEYSDHMKANYRYYKWISKDDDSHFIYVNFKENESGVYTVSAYNTSGFSGTEAIEKYLDIVKAEAAEANKAASANAEMKDFSVEIAQFAKDDVKVKIMTKIPVSGWSFDDGGRCLVENDDPTAFGAGAIRFEVRTNVEDFDYYKDDFENYQDIDDRVIGGITFKGRTYKHIGYNWIQYVAQIDDGRALSIGLTKLDCVPGTMPDIILNNMTFQ
;
A
#
# COMPACT_ATOMS: atom_id res chain seq x y z
N TRP A 1 17.64 22.57 8.34
CA TRP A 1 18.46 21.47 8.90
C TRP A 1 18.59 21.59 10.43
N GLU A 2 17.83 22.50 11.05
CA GLU A 2 17.86 22.69 12.52
C GLU A 2 16.64 22.12 13.25
N ASP A 3 15.68 21.50 12.55
CA ASP A 3 14.43 20.96 13.14
C ASP A 3 14.34 19.43 12.97
N MET A 4 15.32 18.70 13.47
CA MET A 4 15.20 17.26 13.70
C MET A 4 15.03 17.03 15.20
N ASP A 5 14.13 16.12 15.60
CA ASP A 5 14.07 15.67 16.99
C ASP A 5 15.37 14.93 17.40
N GLU A 6 15.52 14.65 18.68
CA GLU A 6 16.71 13.98 19.22
C GLU A 6 16.91 12.55 18.65
N SER A 7 15.93 11.98 17.92
CA SER A 7 16.00 10.69 17.25
C SER A 7 16.48 10.78 15.79
N GLY A 8 16.61 12.00 15.25
CA GLY A 8 17.08 12.23 13.87
C GLY A 8 16.02 11.99 12.79
N TYR A 9 14.76 11.81 13.15
CA TYR A 9 13.68 11.69 12.19
C TYR A 9 13.03 13.04 11.88
N PRO A 10 12.71 13.36 10.62
CA PRO A 10 11.95 14.54 10.32
C PRO A 10 10.57 14.44 10.99
N TYR A 11 10.13 15.53 11.62
CA TYR A 11 8.80 15.62 12.24
C TYR A 11 7.74 15.13 11.25
N ARG A 12 6.88 14.21 11.68
CA ARG A 12 5.73 13.82 10.88
C ARG A 12 4.83 15.03 10.70
N TYR A 13 4.33 15.24 9.51
CA TYR A 13 3.43 16.35 9.14
C TYR A 13 2.18 16.48 10.03
N THR A 14 1.85 15.43 10.79
CA THR A 14 0.74 15.38 11.76
C THR A 14 0.92 16.30 12.95
N ASP A 15 2.15 16.63 13.36
CA ASP A 15 2.37 17.41 14.58
C ASP A 15 2.12 18.92 14.41
N TRP A 16 2.04 19.40 13.18
CA TRP A 16 1.79 20.81 12.88
C TRP A 16 0.29 21.18 12.82
N TYR A 17 -0.59 20.22 12.56
CA TYR A 17 -2.03 20.49 12.41
C TYR A 17 -2.86 20.20 13.66
N LEU A 18 -2.45 19.26 14.52
CA LEU A 18 -3.19 18.89 15.73
C LEU A 18 -3.37 20.02 16.74
N PRO A 19 -2.39 20.91 17.04
CA PRO A 19 -2.59 21.98 18.00
C PRO A 19 -3.56 23.09 17.55
N LEU A 20 -3.84 23.22 16.25
CA LEU A 20 -4.72 24.28 15.73
C LEU A 20 -6.19 23.86 15.72
N ILE A 21 -6.48 22.56 15.61
CA ILE A 21 -7.83 22.01 15.64
C ILE A 21 -8.35 21.89 17.07
N ASP A 22 -7.51 21.46 18.02
CA ASP A 22 -7.85 21.35 19.45
C ASP A 22 -8.09 22.71 20.13
N ALA A 23 -7.62 23.82 19.53
CA ALA A 23 -7.76 25.15 20.11
C ALA A 23 -9.09 25.83 19.74
N GLY A 24 -10.00 25.20 19.00
CA GLY A 24 -11.28 25.79 18.58
C GLY A 24 -11.10 27.09 17.77
N LYS A 25 -9.94 27.29 17.16
CA LYS A 25 -9.66 28.42 16.30
C LYS A 25 -10.04 28.00 14.88
N SER A 26 -11.03 28.69 14.31
CA SER A 26 -11.22 28.75 12.86
C SER A 26 -9.84 29.00 12.21
N MET A 27 -9.57 28.33 11.06
CA MET A 27 -8.40 28.69 10.24
C MET A 27 -8.28 30.21 10.22
N PRO A 28 -7.09 30.78 10.47
CA PRO A 28 -6.89 32.18 10.23
C PRO A 28 -7.27 32.42 8.77
N ASP A 29 -8.08 33.43 8.51
CA ASP A 29 -8.22 34.01 7.18
C ASP A 29 -6.82 34.39 6.73
N ALA A 30 -6.12 33.41 6.19
CA ALA A 30 -4.78 33.59 5.71
C ALA A 30 -4.89 34.20 4.34
N ILE A 31 -4.92 35.50 4.35
CA ILE A 31 -4.17 36.34 3.42
C ILE A 31 -4.46 37.77 3.93
N GLY A 32 -3.54 38.23 4.76
CA GLY A 32 -3.51 39.61 5.19
C GLY A 32 -3.38 40.54 3.99
N GLU A 33 -3.88 41.74 4.19
CA GLU A 33 -3.97 42.88 3.27
C GLU A 33 -2.62 43.46 2.80
N ASP A 34 -1.60 42.66 2.57
CA ASP A 34 -0.28 43.10 2.07
C ASP A 34 0.15 42.40 0.79
N ALA A 35 -0.78 42.16 -0.15
CA ALA A 35 -0.39 41.81 -1.52
C ALA A 35 -0.07 43.10 -2.29
N PRO A 36 1.12 43.20 -2.95
CA PRO A 36 1.41 44.38 -3.78
C PRO A 36 0.40 44.50 -4.92
N GLU A 37 -0.27 45.63 -5.01
CA GLU A 37 -1.12 45.97 -6.15
C GLU A 37 -0.31 45.93 -7.45
N GLY A 38 -0.68 45.04 -8.38
CA GLY A 38 -0.22 45.19 -9.74
C GLY A 38 0.13 43.94 -10.53
N VAL A 39 -0.09 42.71 -10.02
CA VAL A 39 0.01 41.52 -10.85
C VAL A 39 -1.37 41.00 -11.25
N VAL A 40 -1.81 41.42 -12.45
CA VAL A 40 -2.97 40.80 -13.09
C VAL A 40 -2.59 39.37 -13.44
N PRO A 41 -3.28 38.34 -12.92
CA PRO A 41 -3.03 36.97 -13.35
C PRO A 41 -3.39 36.86 -14.84
N THR A 42 -2.44 36.43 -15.65
CA THR A 42 -2.77 36.03 -17.02
C THR A 42 -3.70 34.82 -16.90
N GLU A 43 -4.94 34.95 -17.31
CA GLU A 43 -5.89 33.86 -17.44
C GLU A 43 -5.21 32.73 -18.25
N GLY A 44 -4.76 31.69 -17.52
CA GLY A 44 -4.48 30.39 -18.12
C GLY A 44 -5.82 29.87 -18.66
N ALA A 45 -5.81 29.36 -19.89
CA ALA A 45 -7.00 28.77 -20.49
C ALA A 45 -7.66 27.80 -19.50
N PRO A 46 -9.01 27.85 -19.31
CA PRO A 46 -9.68 26.93 -18.42
C PRO A 46 -9.41 25.49 -18.90
N LEU A 47 -8.73 24.73 -18.05
CA LEU A 47 -8.62 23.28 -18.24
C LEU A 47 -10.03 22.74 -18.18
N THR A 48 -10.49 22.14 -19.27
CA THR A 48 -11.76 21.40 -19.30
C THR A 48 -11.62 20.24 -18.30
N PRO A 49 -12.37 20.23 -17.18
CA PRO A 49 -12.41 19.06 -16.33
C PRO A 49 -12.94 17.87 -17.16
N THR A 50 -12.40 16.68 -16.96
CA THR A 50 -13.14 15.45 -17.31
C THR A 50 -14.35 15.46 -16.36
N ASP A 51 -15.49 15.89 -16.86
CA ASP A 51 -16.71 16.28 -16.11
C ASP A 51 -17.27 15.21 -15.15
N ALA A 52 -16.84 13.97 -15.26
CA ALA A 52 -17.34 12.87 -14.43
C ALA A 52 -16.75 12.85 -13.00
N MET A 53 -15.55 13.41 -12.76
CA MET A 53 -14.92 13.41 -11.44
C MET A 53 -15.18 14.68 -10.60
N ALA A 54 -15.69 15.75 -11.21
CA ALA A 54 -15.94 17.01 -10.50
C ALA A 54 -17.31 17.05 -9.80
N SER A 55 -18.21 16.10 -10.07
CA SER A 55 -19.57 16.14 -9.54
C SER A 55 -19.72 15.51 -8.16
N GLY A 56 -18.88 14.55 -7.75
CA GLY A 56 -18.98 13.87 -6.46
C GLY A 56 -20.41 13.48 -6.08
N GLY A 57 -20.56 12.48 -5.23
CA GLY A 57 -21.83 12.13 -4.59
C GLY A 57 -22.14 13.01 -3.37
N ASP A 58 -23.10 12.58 -2.56
CA ASP A 58 -23.39 13.21 -1.26
C ASP A 58 -22.38 12.80 -0.16
N GLY A 59 -21.62 11.73 -0.38
CA GLY A 59 -20.62 11.20 0.54
C GLY A 59 -21.21 10.61 1.81
N ILE A 60 -22.51 10.32 1.84
CA ILE A 60 -23.19 9.89 3.07
C ILE A 60 -23.03 8.38 3.27
N VAL A 61 -22.45 7.99 4.38
CA VAL A 61 -22.19 6.59 4.78
C VAL A 61 -22.64 6.37 6.23
N THR A 62 -22.61 5.13 6.71
CA THR A 62 -22.88 4.83 8.13
C THR A 62 -21.70 5.22 9.01
N GLU A 63 -21.93 5.43 10.30
CA GLU A 63 -20.86 5.64 11.29
C GLU A 63 -19.83 4.50 11.26
N GLU A 64 -20.31 3.26 11.18
CA GLU A 64 -19.45 2.09 11.07
C GLU A 64 -18.56 2.13 9.82
N GLN A 65 -19.12 2.52 8.66
CA GLN A 65 -18.34 2.64 7.41
C GLN A 65 -17.27 3.73 7.50
N VAL A 66 -17.56 4.88 8.13
CA VAL A 66 -16.56 5.93 8.36
C VAL A 66 -15.39 5.41 9.19
N GLN A 67 -15.67 4.76 10.33
CA GLN A 67 -14.64 4.24 11.22
C GLN A 67 -13.85 3.08 10.58
N LYS A 68 -14.54 2.13 9.94
CA LYS A 68 -13.88 1.05 9.18
C LYS A 68 -13.04 1.58 8.02
N GLY A 69 -13.53 2.60 7.32
CA GLY A 69 -12.80 3.25 6.23
C GLY A 69 -11.46 3.83 6.71
N TYR A 70 -11.47 4.50 7.86
CA TYR A 70 -10.23 4.97 8.47
C TYR A 70 -9.26 3.83 8.80
N VAL A 71 -9.76 2.75 9.43
CA VAL A 71 -8.93 1.58 9.76
C VAL A 71 -8.37 0.93 8.51
N TRP A 72 -9.16 0.81 7.46
CA TRP A 72 -8.71 0.26 6.18
C TRP A 72 -7.59 1.12 5.57
N MET A 73 -7.78 2.44 5.52
CA MET A 73 -6.79 3.37 4.96
C MET A 73 -5.49 3.43 5.77
N ASN A 74 -5.58 3.31 7.11
CA ASN A 74 -4.44 3.50 8.00
C ASN A 74 -3.66 2.22 8.31
N GLU A 75 -4.35 1.08 8.43
CA GLU A 75 -3.78 -0.15 8.99
C GLU A 75 -3.79 -1.35 8.01
N VAL A 76 -4.62 -1.32 6.97
CA VAL A 76 -4.86 -2.49 6.12
C VAL A 76 -4.40 -2.27 4.69
N ASN A 77 -4.68 -1.11 4.10
CA ASN A 77 -4.22 -0.79 2.75
C ASN A 77 -2.78 -0.28 2.76
N ASN A 78 -1.82 -1.17 2.57
CA ASN A 78 -0.39 -0.82 2.55
C ASN A 78 0.01 0.14 1.42
N ASN A 79 -0.81 0.25 0.37
CA ASN A 79 -0.56 1.08 -0.81
C ASN A 79 -1.57 2.24 -0.91
N ILE A 80 -2.05 2.76 0.21
CA ILE A 80 -3.09 3.79 0.23
C ILE A 80 -2.73 5.03 -0.59
N PHE A 81 -1.46 5.41 -0.67
CA PHE A 81 -1.00 6.58 -1.43
C PHE A 81 -0.95 6.34 -2.96
N ASP A 82 -1.09 5.09 -3.39
CA ASP A 82 -1.28 4.73 -4.80
C ASP A 82 -2.77 4.59 -5.16
N ALA A 83 -3.64 4.55 -4.15
CA ALA A 83 -5.08 4.42 -4.36
C ALA A 83 -5.66 5.65 -5.06
N THR A 84 -6.49 5.41 -6.06
CA THR A 84 -7.22 6.43 -6.80
C THR A 84 -8.52 6.81 -6.11
N TYR A 85 -9.20 7.85 -6.62
CA TYR A 85 -10.56 8.18 -6.17
C TYR A 85 -11.52 6.99 -6.33
N ASP A 86 -11.43 6.28 -7.47
CA ASP A 86 -12.30 5.13 -7.77
C ASP A 86 -12.08 3.97 -6.79
N ASP A 87 -10.84 3.75 -6.32
CA ASP A 87 -10.55 2.73 -5.30
C ASP A 87 -11.20 3.07 -3.96
N ILE A 88 -11.18 4.35 -3.58
CA ILE A 88 -11.84 4.82 -2.35
C ILE A 88 -13.37 4.72 -2.49
N VAL A 89 -13.93 5.10 -3.65
CA VAL A 89 -15.35 4.95 -3.95
C VAL A 89 -15.77 3.47 -3.92
N ALA A 90 -14.97 2.59 -4.49
CA ALA A 90 -15.24 1.15 -4.47
C ALA A 90 -15.28 0.59 -3.04
N TYR A 91 -14.41 1.07 -2.16
CA TYR A 91 -14.41 0.67 -0.74
C TYR A 91 -15.67 1.15 -0.01
N PHE A 92 -16.05 2.44 -0.14
CA PHE A 92 -17.22 2.99 0.56
C PHE A 92 -18.55 2.61 -0.09
N GLY A 93 -18.54 2.20 -1.37
CA GLY A 93 -19.73 1.90 -2.15
C GLY A 93 -20.55 3.15 -2.56
N VAL A 94 -20.04 4.34 -2.28
CA VAL A 94 -20.66 5.64 -2.63
C VAL A 94 -19.57 6.65 -3.02
N GLU A 95 -19.90 7.53 -3.94
CA GLU A 95 -19.04 8.67 -4.30
C GLU A 95 -18.89 9.62 -3.13
N GLY A 96 -17.68 10.15 -2.91
CA GLY A 96 -17.42 11.15 -1.89
C GLY A 96 -18.05 12.50 -2.21
N GLN A 97 -18.43 13.26 -1.20
CA GLN A 97 -18.84 14.65 -1.37
C GLN A 97 -17.64 15.48 -1.83
N PHE A 98 -17.73 16.08 -3.02
CA PHE A 98 -16.70 17.01 -3.50
C PHE A 98 -16.67 18.26 -2.63
N VAL A 99 -15.47 18.65 -2.18
CA VAL A 99 -15.29 19.84 -1.33
C VAL A 99 -14.68 20.99 -2.11
N LYS A 100 -13.53 20.74 -2.77
CA LYS A 100 -12.84 21.74 -3.58
C LYS A 100 -11.81 21.09 -4.50
N GLU A 101 -11.35 21.88 -5.45
CA GLU A 101 -10.13 21.64 -6.25
C GLU A 101 -9.24 22.86 -6.14
N GLU A 102 -7.93 22.67 -6.03
CA GLU A 102 -6.96 23.76 -5.98
C GLU A 102 -5.63 23.36 -6.62
N TYR A 103 -4.94 24.33 -7.20
CA TYR A 103 -3.59 24.18 -7.70
C TYR A 103 -2.58 24.62 -6.64
N SER A 104 -1.57 23.80 -6.37
CA SER A 104 -0.47 24.15 -5.49
C SER A 104 0.74 24.61 -6.28
N ASP A 105 1.08 25.89 -6.20
CA ASP A 105 2.27 26.47 -6.83
C ASP A 105 3.58 25.84 -6.32
N HIS A 106 3.60 25.47 -5.06
CA HIS A 106 4.78 24.83 -4.44
C HIS A 106 4.99 23.42 -4.96
N MET A 107 3.95 22.61 -5.02
CA MET A 107 4.00 21.20 -5.45
C MET A 107 3.82 21.05 -6.96
N LYS A 108 3.47 22.14 -7.70
CA LYS A 108 3.21 22.14 -9.14
C LYS A 108 2.20 21.08 -9.57
N ALA A 109 1.14 20.87 -8.79
CA ALA A 109 0.13 19.85 -9.01
C ALA A 109 -1.26 20.35 -8.59
N ASN A 110 -2.30 19.78 -9.22
CA ASN A 110 -3.68 19.95 -8.81
C ASN A 110 -4.01 19.02 -7.66
N TYR A 111 -4.89 19.47 -6.77
CA TYR A 111 -5.41 18.70 -5.65
C TYR A 111 -6.92 18.71 -5.68
N ARG A 112 -7.55 17.56 -5.42
CA ARG A 112 -8.99 17.40 -5.23
C ARG A 112 -9.27 16.87 -3.84
N TYR A 113 -10.35 17.38 -3.24
CA TYR A 113 -10.70 17.11 -1.86
C TYR A 113 -12.11 16.56 -1.79
N TYR A 114 -12.27 15.43 -1.10
CA TYR A 114 -13.54 14.75 -0.92
C TYR A 114 -13.78 14.39 0.54
N LYS A 115 -15.06 14.24 0.91
CA LYS A 115 -15.48 13.79 2.24
C LYS A 115 -16.39 12.57 2.13
N TRP A 116 -16.25 11.66 3.08
CA TRP A 116 -17.23 10.63 3.42
C TRP A 116 -17.73 10.91 4.83
N ILE A 117 -19.04 11.15 4.99
CA ILE A 117 -19.67 11.74 6.17
C ILE A 117 -20.62 10.72 6.77
N SER A 118 -20.57 10.55 8.11
CA SER A 118 -21.53 9.72 8.82
C SER A 118 -22.94 10.29 8.69
N LYS A 119 -23.91 9.42 8.33
CA LYS A 119 -25.33 9.79 8.32
C LYS A 119 -25.90 10.02 9.73
N ASP A 120 -25.22 9.51 10.77
CA ASP A 120 -25.66 9.54 12.15
C ASP A 120 -25.16 10.81 12.88
N ASP A 121 -24.01 11.35 12.46
CA ASP A 121 -23.40 12.58 12.96
C ASP A 121 -22.51 13.21 11.88
N ASP A 122 -22.87 14.36 11.36
CA ASP A 122 -22.17 15.05 10.26
C ASP A 122 -20.80 15.63 10.67
N SER A 123 -20.51 15.70 11.97
CA SER A 123 -19.18 16.01 12.47
C SER A 123 -18.20 14.84 12.35
N HIS A 124 -18.71 13.61 12.15
CA HIS A 124 -17.92 12.40 11.96
C HIS A 124 -17.70 12.15 10.48
N PHE A 125 -16.47 12.33 10.02
CA PHE A 125 -16.14 12.16 8.61
C PHE A 125 -14.69 11.75 8.40
N ILE A 126 -14.42 11.22 7.20
CA ILE A 126 -13.08 11.09 6.63
C ILE A 126 -12.95 12.13 5.52
N TYR A 127 -11.84 12.85 5.53
CA TYR A 127 -11.47 13.82 4.52
C TYR A 127 -10.24 13.33 3.78
N VAL A 128 -10.32 13.23 2.45
CA VAL A 128 -9.24 12.69 1.61
C VAL A 128 -8.81 13.72 0.58
N ASN A 129 -7.49 13.91 0.49
CA ASN A 129 -6.85 14.73 -0.52
C ASN A 129 -6.28 13.82 -1.59
N PHE A 130 -6.57 14.12 -2.85
CA PHE A 130 -5.98 13.45 -3.99
C PHE A 130 -5.08 14.44 -4.73
N LYS A 131 -3.88 14.01 -5.09
CA LYS A 131 -2.90 14.77 -5.86
C LYS A 131 -2.83 14.23 -7.28
N GLU A 132 -2.87 15.12 -8.27
CA GLU A 132 -2.62 14.76 -9.66
C GLU A 132 -1.14 14.41 -9.87
N ASN A 133 -0.88 13.24 -10.45
CA ASN A 133 0.46 12.83 -10.85
C ASN A 133 0.81 13.28 -12.28
N GLU A 134 2.03 13.00 -12.75
CA GLU A 134 2.50 13.40 -14.10
C GLU A 134 1.68 12.79 -15.25
N SER A 135 0.95 11.70 -15.01
CA SER A 135 0.07 11.04 -15.98
C SER A 135 -1.36 11.58 -15.95
N GLY A 136 -1.66 12.58 -15.10
CA GLY A 136 -3.00 13.15 -14.94
C GLY A 136 -3.93 12.31 -14.08
N VAL A 137 -3.41 11.30 -13.35
CA VAL A 137 -4.18 10.46 -12.45
C VAL A 137 -4.11 11.04 -11.03
N TYR A 138 -5.24 11.07 -10.36
CA TYR A 138 -5.36 11.54 -8.99
C TYR A 138 -5.24 10.39 -8.00
N THR A 139 -4.18 10.39 -7.17
CA THR A 139 -3.96 9.40 -6.11
C THR A 139 -4.01 10.05 -4.73
N VAL A 140 -4.29 9.26 -3.68
CA VAL A 140 -4.34 9.75 -2.30
C VAL A 140 -3.02 10.41 -1.93
N SER A 141 -3.08 11.64 -1.44
CA SER A 141 -1.92 12.40 -0.96
C SER A 141 -1.92 12.52 0.57
N ALA A 142 -3.11 12.69 1.14
CA ALA A 142 -3.31 12.74 2.59
C ALA A 142 -4.77 12.42 2.92
N TYR A 143 -5.01 11.98 4.15
CA TYR A 143 -6.36 11.82 4.69
C TYR A 143 -6.35 12.09 6.19
N ASN A 144 -7.51 12.50 6.73
CA ASN A 144 -7.70 12.64 8.16
C ASN A 144 -9.16 12.32 8.55
N THR A 145 -9.42 12.26 9.85
CA THR A 145 -10.74 12.02 10.41
C THR A 145 -11.18 13.20 11.27
N SER A 146 -12.49 13.32 11.44
CA SER A 146 -13.09 14.22 12.43
C SER A 146 -14.20 13.50 13.19
N GLY A 147 -14.35 13.84 14.45
CA GLY A 147 -15.46 13.40 15.31
C GLY A 147 -15.24 12.08 16.03
N PHE A 148 -14.23 11.29 15.70
CA PHE A 148 -13.90 10.03 16.37
C PHE A 148 -12.40 9.85 16.56
N SER A 149 -12.02 9.01 17.54
CA SER A 149 -10.62 8.64 17.80
C SER A 149 -10.16 7.54 16.84
N GLY A 150 -9.05 7.79 16.13
CA GLY A 150 -8.42 6.76 15.29
C GLY A 150 -8.01 5.51 16.08
N THR A 151 -7.49 5.68 17.31
CA THR A 151 -7.12 4.57 18.18
C THR A 151 -8.33 3.71 18.55
N GLU A 152 -9.45 4.32 18.93
CA GLU A 152 -10.67 3.60 19.27
C GLU A 152 -11.25 2.84 18.06
N ALA A 153 -11.24 3.45 16.89
CA ALA A 153 -11.65 2.80 15.65
C ALA A 153 -10.76 1.60 15.31
N ILE A 154 -9.45 1.73 15.46
CA ILE A 154 -8.48 0.64 15.23
C ILE A 154 -8.74 -0.51 16.22
N GLU A 155 -8.81 -0.23 17.51
CA GLU A 155 -9.07 -1.26 18.53
C GLU A 155 -10.37 -2.03 18.27
N LYS A 156 -11.40 -1.34 17.77
CA LYS A 156 -12.71 -1.92 17.53
C LYS A 156 -12.82 -2.71 16.22
N TYR A 157 -12.22 -2.22 15.14
CA TYR A 157 -12.50 -2.70 13.79
C TYR A 157 -11.34 -3.37 13.07
N LEU A 158 -10.12 -3.37 13.61
CA LEU A 158 -8.92 -3.85 12.92
C LEU A 158 -9.07 -5.29 12.40
N ASP A 159 -9.49 -6.21 13.27
CA ASP A 159 -9.65 -7.62 12.90
C ASP A 159 -10.78 -7.83 11.89
N ILE A 160 -11.85 -7.06 12.02
CA ILE A 160 -13.00 -7.11 11.10
C ILE A 160 -12.58 -6.63 9.71
N VAL A 161 -11.94 -5.47 9.63
CA VAL A 161 -11.50 -4.88 8.35
C VAL A 161 -10.43 -5.74 7.67
N LYS A 162 -9.51 -6.33 8.43
CA LYS A 162 -8.54 -7.30 7.90
C LYS A 162 -9.23 -8.52 7.31
N ALA A 163 -10.23 -9.07 7.98
CA ALA A 163 -10.99 -10.21 7.47
C ALA A 163 -11.78 -9.85 6.20
N GLU A 164 -12.46 -8.70 6.19
CA GLU A 164 -13.19 -8.20 5.01
C GLU A 164 -12.25 -7.98 3.82
N ALA A 165 -11.08 -7.36 4.03
CA ALA A 165 -10.07 -7.16 3.00
C ALA A 165 -9.50 -8.49 2.47
N ALA A 166 -9.25 -9.46 3.34
CA ALA A 166 -8.79 -10.79 2.94
C ALA A 166 -9.82 -11.51 2.06
N GLU A 167 -11.11 -11.43 2.37
CA GLU A 167 -12.17 -12.02 1.55
C GLU A 167 -12.32 -11.28 0.20
N ALA A 168 -12.24 -9.94 0.19
CA ALA A 168 -12.25 -9.16 -1.04
C ALA A 168 -11.05 -9.51 -1.95
N ASN A 169 -9.85 -9.64 -1.37
CA ASN A 169 -8.64 -10.04 -2.08
C ASN A 169 -8.75 -11.45 -2.66
N LYS A 170 -9.38 -12.41 -1.95
CA LYS A 170 -9.64 -13.75 -2.46
C LYS A 170 -10.59 -13.71 -3.66
N ALA A 171 -11.68 -12.94 -3.56
CA ALA A 171 -12.63 -12.79 -4.64
C ALA A 171 -12.01 -12.16 -5.89
N ALA A 172 -11.21 -11.11 -5.71
CA ALA A 172 -10.45 -10.47 -6.79
C ALA A 172 -9.44 -11.45 -7.41
N SER A 173 -8.71 -12.19 -6.58
CA SER A 173 -7.71 -13.18 -7.01
C SER A 173 -8.33 -14.31 -7.83
N ALA A 174 -9.52 -14.79 -7.44
CA ALA A 174 -10.22 -15.88 -8.15
C ALA A 174 -10.66 -15.47 -9.56
N ASN A 175 -10.85 -14.18 -9.82
CA ASN A 175 -11.31 -13.64 -11.10
C ASN A 175 -10.19 -13.02 -11.95
N ALA A 176 -8.95 -12.97 -11.43
CA ALA A 176 -7.83 -12.35 -12.13
C ALA A 176 -7.45 -13.15 -13.39
N GLU A 177 -7.27 -12.44 -14.48
CA GLU A 177 -6.67 -13.02 -15.69
C GLU A 177 -5.17 -13.26 -15.45
N MET A 178 -4.71 -14.50 -15.71
CA MET A 178 -3.34 -14.93 -15.41
C MET A 178 -2.53 -15.13 -16.69
N LYS A 179 -1.25 -14.75 -16.64
CA LYS A 179 -0.24 -15.00 -17.69
C LYS A 179 0.87 -15.90 -17.17
N ASP A 180 1.47 -16.70 -18.07
CA ASP A 180 2.66 -17.48 -17.74
C ASP A 180 3.85 -16.53 -17.45
N PHE A 181 4.60 -16.86 -16.41
CA PHE A 181 5.80 -16.14 -15.99
C PHE A 181 6.95 -17.12 -15.78
N SER A 182 8.16 -16.73 -16.18
CA SER A 182 9.36 -17.53 -15.98
C SER A 182 10.56 -16.63 -15.78
N VAL A 183 11.37 -16.93 -14.78
CA VAL A 183 12.62 -16.22 -14.48
C VAL A 183 13.70 -17.20 -14.02
N GLU A 184 14.95 -16.91 -14.31
CA GLU A 184 16.11 -17.62 -13.80
C GLU A 184 16.80 -16.77 -12.73
N ILE A 185 16.86 -17.27 -11.50
CA ILE A 185 17.49 -16.61 -10.37
C ILE A 185 18.83 -17.30 -10.08
N ALA A 186 19.93 -16.57 -10.20
CA ALA A 186 21.25 -17.04 -9.85
C ALA A 186 21.60 -16.73 -8.38
N GLN A 187 22.44 -17.54 -7.77
CA GLN A 187 23.05 -17.23 -6.48
C GLN A 187 23.90 -15.96 -6.63
N PHE A 188 23.87 -15.08 -5.62
CA PHE A 188 24.71 -13.88 -5.61
C PHE A 188 26.20 -14.26 -5.74
N ALA A 189 26.90 -13.63 -6.70
CA ALA A 189 28.30 -13.88 -7.01
C ALA A 189 28.66 -15.31 -7.46
N LYS A 190 27.67 -16.13 -7.86
CA LYS A 190 27.88 -17.48 -8.42
C LYS A 190 26.85 -17.74 -9.52
N ASP A 191 27.15 -17.36 -10.75
CA ASP A 191 26.22 -17.45 -11.88
C ASP A 191 25.94 -18.89 -12.36
N ASP A 192 26.73 -19.87 -11.90
CA ASP A 192 26.56 -21.29 -12.20
C ASP A 192 25.54 -21.99 -11.28
N VAL A 193 25.23 -21.39 -10.13
CA VAL A 193 24.19 -21.89 -9.20
C VAL A 193 22.92 -21.10 -9.40
N LYS A 194 21.96 -21.68 -10.10
CA LYS A 194 20.72 -20.98 -10.47
C LYS A 194 19.51 -21.89 -10.48
N VAL A 195 18.35 -21.32 -10.24
CA VAL A 195 17.05 -21.98 -10.29
C VAL A 195 16.15 -21.22 -11.27
N LYS A 196 15.59 -21.94 -12.23
CA LYS A 196 14.54 -21.41 -13.08
C LYS A 196 13.20 -21.59 -12.36
N ILE A 197 12.51 -20.49 -12.09
CA ILE A 197 11.20 -20.44 -11.48
C ILE A 197 10.17 -20.19 -12.57
N MET A 198 9.15 -21.02 -12.62
CA MET A 198 8.02 -20.86 -13.52
C MET A 198 6.74 -20.80 -12.69
N THR A 199 5.84 -19.87 -13.01
CA THR A 199 4.55 -19.73 -12.32
C THR A 199 3.56 -19.02 -13.23
N LYS A 200 2.39 -18.69 -12.69
CA LYS A 200 1.44 -17.76 -13.28
C LYS A 200 1.32 -16.53 -12.41
N ILE A 201 1.26 -15.35 -13.05
CA ILE A 201 1.02 -14.07 -12.37
C ILE A 201 -0.15 -13.36 -13.05
N PRO A 202 -0.84 -12.41 -12.37
CA PRO A 202 -1.86 -11.59 -13.02
C PRO A 202 -1.31 -10.84 -14.23
N VAL A 203 -2.19 -10.59 -15.20
CA VAL A 203 -1.85 -9.82 -16.41
C VAL A 203 -1.48 -8.38 -16.04
N SER A 204 -2.14 -7.81 -15.00
CA SER A 204 -1.90 -6.46 -14.45
C SER A 204 -1.77 -6.48 -12.93
N GLY A 205 -1.24 -5.43 -12.34
CA GLY A 205 -1.04 -5.28 -10.89
C GLY A 205 0.13 -6.09 -10.33
N TRP A 206 0.91 -6.77 -11.19
CA TRP A 206 2.10 -7.53 -10.80
C TRP A 206 3.19 -7.41 -11.84
N SER A 207 4.39 -7.10 -11.40
CA SER A 207 5.59 -7.01 -12.24
C SER A 207 6.78 -7.69 -11.59
N PHE A 208 7.88 -7.83 -12.33
CA PHE A 208 9.11 -8.41 -11.82
C PHE A 208 10.23 -7.36 -11.77
N ASP A 209 10.77 -7.16 -10.57
CA ASP A 209 12.00 -6.40 -10.33
C ASP A 209 13.21 -7.34 -10.42
N ASP A 210 13.97 -7.23 -11.52
CA ASP A 210 15.18 -8.04 -11.74
C ASP A 210 16.29 -7.69 -10.74
N GLY A 211 16.45 -6.41 -10.39
CA GLY A 211 17.43 -5.95 -9.40
C GLY A 211 17.14 -6.45 -8.00
N GLY A 212 15.88 -6.43 -7.58
CA GLY A 212 15.40 -6.94 -6.32
C GLY A 212 15.13 -8.43 -6.31
N ARG A 213 15.12 -9.09 -7.48
CA ARG A 213 14.78 -10.51 -7.66
C ARG A 213 13.43 -10.86 -7.03
N CYS A 214 12.44 -10.02 -7.26
CA CYS A 214 11.12 -10.20 -6.68
C CYS A 214 9.98 -9.91 -7.65
N LEU A 215 8.87 -10.64 -7.46
CA LEU A 215 7.58 -10.25 -7.97
C LEU A 215 7.02 -9.18 -7.04
N VAL A 216 6.64 -8.05 -7.61
CA VAL A 216 6.10 -6.88 -6.88
C VAL A 216 4.62 -6.75 -7.19
N GLU A 217 3.80 -6.55 -6.16
CA GLU A 217 2.36 -6.28 -6.30
C GLU A 217 2.15 -4.82 -6.75
N ASN A 218 2.62 -4.53 -7.95
CA ASN A 218 2.47 -3.26 -8.65
C ASN A 218 2.85 -3.46 -10.12
N ASP A 219 2.27 -2.68 -11.04
CA ASP A 219 2.67 -2.68 -12.46
C ASP A 219 4.04 -2.02 -12.67
N ASP A 220 4.46 -1.12 -11.76
CA ASP A 220 5.82 -0.58 -11.69
C ASP A 220 6.69 -1.47 -10.79
N PRO A 221 7.71 -2.19 -11.34
CA PRO A 221 8.58 -3.06 -10.55
C PRO A 221 9.45 -2.30 -9.54
N THR A 222 9.57 -0.97 -9.68
CA THR A 222 10.35 -0.12 -8.77
C THR A 222 9.49 0.55 -7.70
N ALA A 223 8.19 0.22 -7.61
CA ALA A 223 7.25 0.81 -6.68
C ALA A 223 7.73 0.61 -5.22
N PHE A 224 8.05 1.71 -4.56
CA PHE A 224 8.51 1.68 -3.19
C PHE A 224 7.36 1.33 -2.24
N GLY A 225 7.59 0.32 -1.42
CA GLY A 225 6.64 -0.03 -0.37
C GLY A 225 5.54 -1.02 -0.77
N ALA A 226 5.50 -1.46 -2.03
CA ALA A 226 4.60 -2.51 -2.49
C ALA A 226 4.86 -3.87 -1.81
N GLY A 227 3.85 -4.73 -1.78
CA GLY A 227 4.00 -6.12 -1.39
C GLY A 227 4.93 -6.87 -2.36
N ALA A 228 5.75 -7.81 -1.87
CA ALA A 228 6.70 -8.51 -2.72
C ALA A 228 6.91 -9.97 -2.36
N ILE A 229 7.11 -10.82 -3.39
CA ILE A 229 7.60 -12.20 -3.28
C ILE A 229 9.04 -12.21 -3.79
N ARG A 230 9.99 -12.30 -2.88
CA ARG A 230 11.43 -12.29 -3.17
C ARG A 230 11.99 -13.69 -3.30
N PHE A 231 12.91 -13.88 -4.25
CA PHE A 231 13.61 -15.13 -4.49
C PHE A 231 15.10 -15.01 -4.18
N GLU A 232 15.63 -15.98 -3.46
CA GLU A 232 17.06 -16.09 -3.20
C GLU A 232 17.53 -17.52 -3.39
N VAL A 233 18.63 -17.70 -4.14
CA VAL A 233 19.25 -19.00 -4.40
C VAL A 233 20.55 -19.11 -3.63
N ARG A 234 20.77 -20.25 -2.99
CA ARG A 234 22.00 -20.66 -2.30
C ARG A 234 22.40 -22.08 -2.70
N THR A 235 23.57 -22.48 -2.27
CA THR A 235 24.04 -23.85 -2.47
C THR A 235 23.35 -24.83 -1.51
N ASN A 236 23.19 -24.43 -0.24
CA ASN A 236 22.58 -25.24 0.81
C ASN A 236 21.47 -24.46 1.53
N VAL A 237 20.50 -25.18 2.07
CA VAL A 237 19.38 -24.57 2.81
C VAL A 237 19.84 -23.88 4.10
N GLU A 238 20.88 -24.40 4.75
CA GLU A 238 21.45 -23.85 5.98
C GLU A 238 22.07 -22.45 5.75
N ASP A 239 22.44 -22.11 4.53
CA ASP A 239 22.98 -20.79 4.18
C ASP A 239 21.96 -19.67 4.41
N PHE A 240 20.64 -20.00 4.46
CA PHE A 240 19.57 -19.03 4.77
C PHE A 240 19.44 -18.72 6.28
N ASP A 241 20.13 -19.46 7.14
CA ASP A 241 20.13 -19.23 8.58
C ASP A 241 21.26 -18.29 9.03
N TYR A 242 22.07 -17.77 8.10
CA TYR A 242 23.22 -16.93 8.43
C TYR A 242 22.89 -15.70 9.25
N TYR A 243 21.70 -15.08 9.03
CA TYR A 243 21.23 -13.91 9.76
C TYR A 243 20.13 -14.23 10.79
N LYS A 244 19.95 -15.52 11.14
CA LYS A 244 18.86 -15.94 12.01
C LYS A 244 18.88 -15.26 13.39
N ASP A 245 20.07 -14.97 13.91
CA ASP A 245 20.25 -14.29 15.21
C ASP A 245 19.80 -12.83 15.18
N ASP A 246 19.67 -12.23 13.99
CA ASP A 246 19.19 -10.85 13.80
C ASP A 246 17.65 -10.79 13.61
N PHE A 247 16.96 -11.95 13.59
CA PHE A 247 15.53 -12.03 13.37
C PHE A 247 14.75 -11.78 14.67
N GLU A 248 13.94 -10.72 14.68
CA GLU A 248 12.99 -10.45 15.76
C GLU A 248 11.72 -11.31 15.57
N ASN A 249 11.09 -11.74 16.66
CA ASN A 249 9.81 -12.46 16.65
C ASN A 249 9.81 -13.73 15.77
N TYR A 250 10.95 -14.43 15.70
CA TYR A 250 11.08 -15.65 14.91
C TYR A 250 10.12 -16.74 15.39
N GLN A 251 9.40 -17.35 14.45
CA GLN A 251 8.50 -18.49 14.68
C GLN A 251 8.53 -19.43 13.48
N ASP A 252 8.58 -20.73 13.74
CA ASP A 252 8.29 -21.71 12.71
C ASP A 252 6.79 -21.75 12.44
N ILE A 253 6.41 -21.86 11.18
CA ILE A 253 5.02 -22.07 10.72
C ILE A 253 4.93 -23.36 9.94
N ASP A 254 3.72 -23.76 9.57
CA ASP A 254 3.47 -24.99 8.82
C ASP A 254 4.29 -25.03 7.53
N ASP A 255 4.85 -26.22 7.24
CA ASP A 255 5.53 -26.52 5.99
C ASP A 255 4.55 -26.38 4.81
N ARG A 256 5.07 -25.97 3.66
CA ARG A 256 4.28 -25.84 2.45
C ARG A 256 4.89 -26.63 1.30
N VAL A 257 4.04 -27.34 0.55
CA VAL A 257 4.46 -28.00 -0.70
C VAL A 257 4.31 -26.98 -1.85
N ILE A 258 5.43 -26.66 -2.51
CA ILE A 258 5.47 -25.76 -3.66
C ILE A 258 6.23 -26.49 -4.78
N GLY A 259 5.61 -26.62 -5.96
CA GLY A 259 6.23 -27.33 -7.08
C GLY A 259 6.60 -28.78 -6.81
N GLY A 260 5.91 -29.46 -5.88
CA GLY A 260 6.19 -30.82 -5.46
C GLY A 260 7.32 -30.96 -4.41
N ILE A 261 7.91 -29.84 -3.96
CA ILE A 261 8.98 -29.80 -2.96
C ILE A 261 8.42 -29.28 -1.65
N THR A 262 8.79 -29.89 -0.53
CA THR A 262 8.39 -29.41 0.80
C THR A 262 9.32 -28.30 1.27
N PHE A 263 8.79 -27.12 1.45
CA PHE A 263 9.47 -25.95 1.99
C PHE A 263 9.16 -25.81 3.49
N LYS A 264 10.19 -25.55 4.29
CA LYS A 264 10.07 -25.19 5.69
C LYS A 264 9.60 -23.74 5.80
N GLY A 265 8.49 -23.53 6.53
CA GLY A 265 7.91 -22.21 6.73
C GLY A 265 8.40 -21.55 8.01
N ARG A 266 8.62 -20.24 7.95
CA ARG A 266 8.93 -19.41 9.11
C ARG A 266 8.44 -17.98 8.95
N THR A 267 8.19 -17.32 10.08
CA THR A 267 7.91 -15.88 10.13
C THR A 267 8.90 -15.18 11.04
N TYR A 268 9.23 -13.96 10.73
CA TYR A 268 10.12 -13.12 11.53
C TYR A 268 9.98 -11.65 11.13
N LYS A 269 10.53 -10.75 11.96
CA LYS A 269 10.72 -9.35 11.61
C LYS A 269 12.21 -9.09 11.40
N HIS A 270 12.54 -8.44 10.29
CA HIS A 270 13.92 -8.05 9.97
C HIS A 270 13.92 -6.73 9.20
N ILE A 271 14.79 -5.80 9.63
CA ILE A 271 14.94 -4.46 9.03
C ILE A 271 13.58 -3.74 8.91
N GLY A 272 12.77 -3.81 9.99
CA GLY A 272 11.47 -3.14 10.07
C GLY A 272 10.31 -3.82 9.35
N TYR A 273 10.54 -4.91 8.61
CA TYR A 273 9.50 -5.64 7.86
C TYR A 273 9.18 -6.98 8.50
N ASN A 274 7.89 -7.36 8.47
CA ASN A 274 7.45 -8.71 8.76
C ASN A 274 7.64 -9.57 7.51
N TRP A 275 8.21 -10.75 7.70
CA TRP A 275 8.48 -11.73 6.64
C TRP A 275 7.70 -13.02 6.89
N ILE A 276 7.17 -13.59 5.82
CA ILE A 276 6.84 -15.01 5.72
C ILE A 276 7.89 -15.60 4.78
N GLN A 277 8.63 -16.62 5.22
CA GLN A 277 9.69 -17.21 4.41
C GLN A 277 9.53 -18.73 4.34
N TYR A 278 9.68 -19.25 3.14
CA TYR A 278 9.70 -20.66 2.83
C TYR A 278 11.08 -21.04 2.26
N VAL A 279 11.75 -22.04 2.83
CA VAL A 279 13.08 -22.47 2.41
C VAL A 279 13.11 -23.97 2.14
N ALA A 280 13.77 -24.36 1.05
CA ALA A 280 13.95 -25.78 0.71
C ALA A 280 15.25 -26.04 -0.04
N GLN A 281 15.79 -27.23 0.11
CA GLN A 281 16.76 -27.80 -0.81
C GLN A 281 16.02 -28.26 -2.07
N ILE A 282 16.40 -27.75 -3.23
CA ILE A 282 15.79 -28.11 -4.52
C ILE A 282 16.41 -29.40 -5.05
N ASP A 283 17.76 -29.49 -4.97
CA ASP A 283 18.57 -30.66 -5.32
C ASP A 283 19.96 -30.57 -4.68
N ASP A 284 20.84 -31.51 -5.06
CA ASP A 284 22.24 -31.53 -4.61
C ASP A 284 23.00 -30.30 -5.14
N GLY A 285 23.00 -29.22 -4.38
CA GLY A 285 23.74 -27.98 -4.68
C GLY A 285 22.88 -26.77 -5.01
N ARG A 286 21.54 -26.88 -4.97
CA ARG A 286 20.65 -25.73 -5.13
C ARG A 286 19.58 -25.70 -4.04
N ALA A 287 19.55 -24.63 -3.29
CA ALA A 287 18.52 -24.32 -2.32
C ALA A 287 17.82 -23.02 -2.70
N LEU A 288 16.54 -22.90 -2.41
CA LEU A 288 15.70 -21.74 -2.72
C LEU A 288 15.01 -21.23 -1.46
N SER A 289 15.03 -19.91 -1.31
CA SER A 289 14.21 -19.17 -0.38
C SER A 289 13.17 -18.37 -1.16
N ILE A 290 11.93 -18.42 -0.69
CA ILE A 290 10.80 -17.61 -1.16
C ILE A 290 10.33 -16.79 0.04
N GLY A 291 10.61 -15.49 0.02
CA GLY A 291 10.27 -14.55 1.10
C GLY A 291 9.14 -13.63 0.68
N LEU A 292 8.10 -13.50 1.50
CA LEU A 292 6.99 -12.57 1.30
C LEU A 292 7.08 -11.42 2.29
N THR A 293 6.92 -10.20 1.81
CA THR A 293 6.84 -8.98 2.64
C THR A 293 5.59 -8.20 2.28
N LYS A 294 4.88 -7.67 3.27
CA LYS A 294 3.63 -6.89 3.09
C LYS A 294 2.54 -7.65 2.30
N LEU A 295 2.62 -8.95 2.23
CA LEU A 295 1.68 -9.83 1.56
C LEU A 295 1.17 -10.87 2.55
N ASP A 296 -0.14 -11.09 2.55
CA ASP A 296 -0.77 -12.19 3.27
C ASP A 296 -0.86 -13.42 2.35
N CYS A 297 -0.22 -14.52 2.76
CA CYS A 297 -0.25 -15.78 2.02
C CYS A 297 -1.33 -16.74 2.57
N VAL A 298 -2.57 -16.24 2.61
CA VAL A 298 -3.74 -17.01 3.06
C VAL A 298 -4.33 -17.77 1.86
N PRO A 299 -4.86 -18.99 2.03
CA PRO A 299 -5.45 -19.77 0.94
C PRO A 299 -6.44 -18.97 0.10
N GLY A 300 -6.22 -18.93 -1.22
CA GLY A 300 -7.04 -18.22 -2.20
C GLY A 300 -6.66 -16.76 -2.46
N THR A 301 -5.71 -16.19 -1.75
CA THR A 301 -5.14 -14.87 -2.11
C THR A 301 -4.16 -14.99 -3.28
N MET A 302 -3.86 -13.86 -3.94
CA MET A 302 -2.96 -13.87 -5.10
C MET A 302 -1.57 -14.44 -4.78
N PRO A 303 -0.89 -14.10 -3.66
CA PRO A 303 0.36 -14.76 -3.29
C PRO A 303 0.22 -16.28 -3.16
N ASP A 304 -0.86 -16.77 -2.56
CA ASP A 304 -1.13 -18.21 -2.45
C ASP A 304 -1.30 -18.87 -3.83
N ILE A 305 -2.05 -18.23 -4.72
CA ILE A 305 -2.25 -18.72 -6.10
C ILE A 305 -0.92 -18.75 -6.87
N ILE A 306 -0.12 -17.69 -6.77
CA ILE A 306 1.21 -17.62 -7.42
C ILE A 306 2.11 -18.76 -6.91
N LEU A 307 2.19 -18.98 -5.59
CA LEU A 307 3.02 -20.04 -5.00
C LEU A 307 2.53 -21.44 -5.40
N ASN A 308 1.21 -21.66 -5.44
CA ASN A 308 0.62 -22.96 -5.81
C ASN A 308 0.84 -23.31 -7.30
N ASN A 309 1.08 -22.34 -8.15
CA ASN A 309 1.40 -22.54 -9.57
C ASN A 309 2.92 -22.61 -9.83
N MET A 310 3.79 -22.45 -8.80
CA MET A 310 5.24 -22.49 -9.01
C MET A 310 5.73 -23.90 -9.31
N THR A 311 6.71 -23.96 -10.20
CA THR A 311 7.53 -25.12 -10.50
C THR A 311 8.98 -24.68 -10.71
N PHE A 312 9.92 -25.59 -10.53
CA PHE A 312 11.36 -25.31 -10.53
C PHE A 312 12.12 -26.21 -11.51
N GLN A 313 13.16 -25.64 -12.16
CA GLN A 313 14.10 -26.38 -13.03
C GLN A 313 15.54 -25.99 -12.75
#